data_8434edf2340fd945346fea3b89fb4512
#
_entry.id   8434edf2340fd945346fea3b89fb4512
#
_cell.length_a   1.000
_cell.length_b   1.000
_cell.length_c   1.000
_cell.angle_alpha   90.00
_cell.angle_beta   90.00
_cell.angle_gamma   90.00
#
_symmetry.space_group_name_H-M   'P 1'
#
loop_
_entity.id
_entity.type
_entity.pdbx_description
1 polymer ?
#
loop_
_entity_poly.entity_id
_entity_poly.type
_entity_poly.pdbx_seq_one_letter_code
_entity_poly.pdbx_strand_id
1 'polypeptide(L)'
;NEEEFLAGFRYALLTRHYDGIFKGVLHTKNDSVADVVKNEGTEVLYGDSYFYEELLGLKFKITPFSFFQTNSLGAEVLYETAREFILGDDKDSLNGKTVYDLYSGTGTIAQLMAPVCKEVVGVEIVEEAVCAAKENAALNGLDNCKFIAGDVLKVLDEIEEKPDYIILDPPRDGIHPKAIGKIIEYGVENMVYISCKPTSLARDLQIFMARGYRVEKICCVDMFPNTYHVETVVKLSLKKDTPKIEVTMEPDEESNYTPQEKATYSKIKEYVKDKYGVNVHTSYIAQVKRM
;
A
#
# COMPACT_ATOMS: atom_id res chain seq x y z
N ASN A 1 -46.32 -2.33 2.35
CA ASN A 1 -45.43 -1.22 2.68
C ASN A 1 -44.00 -1.73 2.89
N GLU A 2 -43.03 -0.85 3.15
CA GLU A 2 -41.62 -1.22 3.32
C GLU A 2 -41.41 -2.17 4.51
N GLU A 3 -42.07 -1.91 5.62
CA GLU A 3 -41.97 -2.76 6.83
C GLU A 3 -42.49 -4.18 6.59
N GLU A 4 -43.62 -4.33 5.89
CA GLU A 4 -44.14 -5.66 5.53
C GLU A 4 -43.19 -6.41 4.59
N PHE A 5 -42.59 -5.70 3.63
CA PHE A 5 -41.59 -6.29 2.75
C PHE A 5 -40.36 -6.75 3.52
N LEU A 6 -39.79 -5.90 4.39
CA LEU A 6 -38.63 -6.25 5.20
C LEU A 6 -38.90 -7.41 6.17
N ALA A 7 -40.10 -7.44 6.79
CA ALA A 7 -40.52 -8.55 7.65
C ALA A 7 -40.64 -9.84 6.85
N GLY A 8 -41.26 -9.81 5.67
CA GLY A 8 -41.40 -10.96 4.78
C GLY A 8 -40.06 -11.44 4.26
N PHE A 9 -39.16 -10.54 3.89
CA PHE A 9 -37.82 -10.85 3.44
C PHE A 9 -36.98 -11.54 4.55
N ARG A 10 -36.98 -10.95 5.75
CA ARG A 10 -36.33 -11.54 6.93
C ARG A 10 -36.86 -12.94 7.21
N TYR A 11 -38.21 -13.13 7.21
CA TYR A 11 -38.81 -14.44 7.41
C TYR A 11 -38.37 -15.45 6.36
N ALA A 12 -38.38 -15.07 5.09
CA ALA A 12 -37.96 -15.92 3.98
C ALA A 12 -36.49 -16.35 4.09
N LEU A 13 -35.60 -15.44 4.53
CA LEU A 13 -34.19 -15.78 4.77
C LEU A 13 -34.02 -16.76 5.93
N LEU A 14 -34.63 -16.46 7.08
CA LEU A 14 -34.38 -17.20 8.32
C LEU A 14 -35.07 -18.57 8.37
N THR A 15 -36.12 -18.82 7.54
CA THR A 15 -36.86 -20.07 7.51
C THR A 15 -36.35 -21.07 6.46
N ARG A 16 -35.46 -20.68 5.55
CA ARG A 16 -34.85 -21.58 4.58
C ARG A 16 -33.67 -22.34 5.20
N HIS A 17 -33.42 -23.53 4.70
CA HIS A 17 -32.25 -24.29 5.07
C HIS A 17 -31.04 -23.82 4.26
N TYR A 18 -29.95 -23.49 4.96
CA TYR A 18 -28.66 -23.12 4.39
C TYR A 18 -27.54 -23.88 5.09
N ASP A 19 -26.46 -24.14 4.39
CA ASP A 19 -25.23 -24.66 4.99
C ASP A 19 -24.46 -23.50 5.69
N GLY A 20 -25.03 -23.01 6.80
CA GLY A 20 -24.48 -21.92 7.58
C GLY A 20 -25.48 -21.31 8.54
N ILE A 21 -25.02 -20.36 9.33
CA ILE A 21 -25.80 -19.64 10.34
C ILE A 21 -25.79 -18.13 10.01
N PHE A 22 -26.98 -17.54 9.89
CA PHE A 22 -27.10 -16.08 9.81
C PHE A 22 -26.63 -15.44 11.12
N LYS A 23 -25.59 -14.64 11.08
CA LYS A 23 -25.14 -13.83 12.23
C LYS A 23 -25.94 -12.55 12.36
N GLY A 24 -26.33 -11.96 11.23
CA GLY A 24 -27.16 -10.78 11.20
C GLY A 24 -27.85 -10.60 9.84
N VAL A 25 -28.93 -9.87 9.85
CA VAL A 25 -29.59 -9.33 8.65
C VAL A 25 -29.78 -7.85 8.86
N LEU A 26 -29.18 -7.06 7.98
CA LEU A 26 -29.18 -5.60 8.08
C LEU A 26 -29.84 -4.99 6.86
N HIS A 27 -30.53 -3.89 7.07
CA HIS A 27 -31.07 -3.05 6.03
C HIS A 27 -30.38 -1.68 6.07
N THR A 28 -29.65 -1.34 5.02
CA THR A 28 -28.95 -0.05 4.90
C THR A 28 -29.60 0.79 3.81
N LYS A 29 -29.95 2.02 4.13
CA LYS A 29 -30.40 3.03 3.14
C LYS A 29 -29.18 3.66 2.49
N ASN A 30 -29.18 3.69 1.16
CA ASN A 30 -28.10 4.29 0.36
C ASN A 30 -28.68 4.93 -0.90
N ASP A 31 -28.85 6.23 -0.89
CA ASP A 31 -29.31 7.04 -2.02
C ASP A 31 -28.16 7.70 -2.79
N SER A 32 -26.90 7.28 -2.52
CA SER A 32 -25.74 7.82 -3.23
C SER A 32 -25.75 7.44 -4.71
N VAL A 33 -25.41 8.39 -5.57
CA VAL A 33 -25.33 8.20 -7.04
C VAL A 33 -24.03 7.49 -7.46
N ALA A 34 -23.04 7.43 -6.57
CA ALA A 34 -21.75 6.78 -6.81
C ALA A 34 -21.77 5.32 -6.32
N ASP A 35 -20.86 4.49 -6.87
CA ASP A 35 -20.62 3.11 -6.42
C ASP A 35 -20.01 3.04 -5.01
N VAL A 36 -20.46 3.90 -4.11
CA VAL A 36 -20.01 3.98 -2.72
C VAL A 36 -21.20 3.73 -1.83
N VAL A 37 -21.11 2.73 -0.98
CA VAL A 37 -22.13 2.47 0.05
C VAL A 37 -21.93 3.49 1.18
N LYS A 38 -22.82 4.47 1.26
CA LYS A 38 -22.87 5.41 2.40
C LYS A 38 -23.87 4.92 3.42
N ASN A 39 -23.51 5.02 4.68
CA ASN A 39 -24.44 4.73 5.77
C ASN A 39 -25.37 5.93 6.00
N GLU A 40 -26.49 5.96 5.30
CA GLU A 40 -27.58 6.94 5.53
C GLU A 40 -28.62 6.45 6.54
N GLY A 41 -28.34 5.33 7.17
CA GLY A 41 -29.14 4.67 8.21
C GLY A 41 -29.12 3.15 8.01
N THR A 42 -28.69 2.44 9.05
CA THR A 42 -28.68 0.98 9.07
C THR A 42 -29.54 0.46 10.20
N GLU A 43 -30.51 -0.37 9.85
CA GLU A 43 -31.39 -1.07 10.79
C GLU A 43 -30.98 -2.54 10.87
N VAL A 44 -30.88 -3.06 12.10
CA VAL A 44 -30.62 -4.48 12.34
C VAL A 44 -31.96 -5.21 12.37
N LEU A 45 -32.28 -5.97 11.33
CA LEU A 45 -33.51 -6.73 11.20
C LEU A 45 -33.44 -8.05 12.01
N TYR A 46 -32.25 -8.59 12.22
CA TYR A 46 -32.00 -9.81 12.98
C TYR A 46 -30.53 -9.90 13.41
N GLY A 47 -30.26 -10.47 14.60
CA GLY A 47 -28.93 -10.81 15.09
C GLY A 47 -28.02 -9.61 15.33
N ASP A 48 -26.73 -9.78 15.02
CA ASP A 48 -25.69 -8.79 15.25
C ASP A 48 -25.41 -7.93 14.01
N SER A 49 -24.89 -6.71 14.22
CA SER A 49 -24.44 -5.83 13.14
C SER A 49 -22.98 -6.11 12.71
N TYR A 50 -22.38 -7.16 13.21
CA TYR A 50 -21.00 -7.54 12.94
C TYR A 50 -20.84 -9.06 12.98
N PHE A 51 -19.71 -9.54 12.47
CA PHE A 51 -19.25 -10.92 12.69
C PHE A 51 -17.73 -10.91 12.89
N TYR A 52 -17.19 -12.06 13.26
CA TYR A 52 -15.76 -12.25 13.42
C TYR A 52 -15.23 -13.15 12.31
N GLU A 53 -14.04 -12.80 11.82
CA GLU A 53 -13.23 -13.64 10.94
C GLU A 53 -11.85 -13.83 11.57
N GLU A 54 -11.17 -14.91 11.24
CA GLU A 54 -9.83 -15.22 11.73
C GLU A 54 -8.87 -15.28 10.53
N LEU A 55 -7.76 -14.56 10.61
CA LEU A 55 -6.68 -14.58 9.63
C LEU A 55 -5.35 -14.77 10.35
N LEU A 56 -4.60 -15.81 9.97
CA LEU A 56 -3.27 -16.11 10.51
C LEU A 56 -3.21 -16.08 12.04
N GLY A 57 -4.28 -16.56 12.69
CA GLY A 57 -4.41 -16.65 14.14
C GLY A 57 -4.84 -15.36 14.84
N LEU A 58 -5.10 -14.29 14.12
CA LEU A 58 -5.67 -13.03 14.64
C LEU A 58 -7.16 -12.95 14.33
N LYS A 59 -7.93 -12.43 15.27
CA LYS A 59 -9.38 -12.30 15.17
C LYS A 59 -9.78 -10.87 14.82
N PHE A 60 -10.61 -10.72 13.80
CA PHE A 60 -11.07 -9.43 13.31
C PHE A 60 -12.59 -9.31 13.44
N LYS A 61 -13.05 -8.22 14.06
CA LYS A 61 -14.46 -7.82 14.06
C LYS A 61 -14.73 -7.08 12.77
N ILE A 62 -15.67 -7.60 11.99
CA ILE A 62 -16.03 -7.06 10.68
C ILE A 62 -17.42 -6.46 10.76
N THR A 63 -17.56 -5.23 10.33
CA THR A 63 -18.84 -4.52 10.20
C THR A 63 -19.18 -4.28 8.72
N PRO A 64 -20.42 -3.95 8.36
CA PRO A 64 -20.82 -3.74 6.96
C PRO A 64 -20.02 -2.67 6.21
N PHE A 65 -19.44 -1.72 6.94
CA PHE A 65 -18.68 -0.59 6.37
C PHE A 65 -17.16 -0.74 6.53
N SER A 66 -16.72 -1.87 7.10
CA SER A 66 -15.29 -2.22 7.16
C SER A 66 -14.88 -2.89 5.86
N PHE A 67 -13.84 -2.39 5.22
CA PHE A 67 -13.22 -3.18 4.15
C PHE A 67 -12.52 -4.39 4.76
N PHE A 68 -12.82 -5.55 4.22
CA PHE A 68 -12.16 -6.80 4.55
C PHE A 68 -12.11 -7.70 3.32
N GLN A 69 -11.03 -8.44 3.13
CA GLN A 69 -10.89 -9.35 1.99
C GLN A 69 -11.91 -10.49 2.10
N THR A 70 -12.76 -10.64 1.08
CA THR A 70 -13.88 -11.59 1.10
C THR A 70 -13.45 -13.06 0.96
N ASN A 71 -12.26 -13.31 0.42
CA ASN A 71 -11.65 -14.65 0.38
C ASN A 71 -10.57 -14.74 1.47
N SER A 72 -10.94 -15.21 2.66
CA SER A 72 -10.04 -15.27 3.82
C SER A 72 -8.81 -16.14 3.56
N LEU A 73 -8.96 -17.29 2.91
CA LEU A 73 -7.83 -18.16 2.58
C LEU A 73 -6.87 -17.52 1.58
N GLY A 74 -7.41 -16.84 0.57
CA GLY A 74 -6.60 -16.07 -0.36
C GLY A 74 -5.90 -14.88 0.31
N ALA A 75 -6.58 -14.23 1.27
CA ALA A 75 -6.02 -13.14 2.04
C ALA A 75 -4.84 -13.58 2.92
N GLU A 76 -4.93 -14.77 3.53
CA GLU A 76 -3.80 -15.34 4.27
C GLU A 76 -2.57 -15.51 3.38
N VAL A 77 -2.73 -16.08 2.18
CA VAL A 77 -1.65 -16.23 1.20
C VAL A 77 -1.07 -14.87 0.79
N LEU A 78 -1.93 -13.88 0.53
CA LEU A 78 -1.51 -12.53 0.16
C LEU A 78 -0.66 -11.89 1.25
N TYR A 79 -1.14 -11.92 2.48
CA TYR A 79 -0.47 -11.28 3.61
C TYR A 79 0.78 -12.03 4.08
N GLU A 80 0.79 -13.36 4.00
CA GLU A 80 2.01 -14.15 4.22
C GLU A 80 3.08 -13.81 3.16
N THR A 81 2.70 -13.73 1.88
CA THR A 81 3.60 -13.32 0.80
C THR A 81 4.20 -11.93 1.08
N ALA A 82 3.37 -10.97 1.49
CA ALA A 82 3.85 -9.62 1.83
C ALA A 82 4.83 -9.65 3.01
N ARG A 83 4.52 -10.42 4.06
CA ARG A 83 5.37 -10.60 5.23
C ARG A 83 6.70 -11.28 4.88
N GLU A 84 6.67 -12.32 4.08
CA GLU A 84 7.88 -13.00 3.59
C GLU A 84 8.77 -12.08 2.74
N PHE A 85 8.16 -11.21 1.94
CA PHE A 85 8.92 -10.24 1.13
C PHE A 85 9.63 -9.22 2.02
N ILE A 86 9.03 -8.82 3.14
CA ILE A 86 9.66 -7.91 4.11
C ILE A 86 10.76 -8.64 4.88
N LEU A 87 10.46 -9.79 5.47
CA LEU A 87 11.40 -10.56 6.27
C LEU A 87 12.61 -11.05 5.45
N GLY A 88 12.40 -11.43 4.19
CA GLY A 88 13.43 -12.08 3.39
C GLY A 88 13.80 -13.45 3.95
N ASP A 89 15.10 -13.76 3.96
CA ASP A 89 15.61 -15.04 4.45
C ASP A 89 15.83 -15.04 5.99
N ASP A 90 15.80 -13.86 6.61
CA ASP A 90 15.99 -13.68 8.07
C ASP A 90 14.67 -13.33 8.73
N LYS A 91 14.08 -14.29 9.46
CA LYS A 91 12.82 -14.11 10.17
C LYS A 91 12.89 -13.10 11.31
N ASP A 92 14.08 -12.81 11.80
CA ASP A 92 14.34 -11.85 12.87
C ASP A 92 14.70 -10.45 12.33
N SER A 93 14.69 -10.26 11.03
CA SER A 93 15.09 -9.02 10.36
C SER A 93 14.31 -7.78 10.79
N LEU A 94 13.07 -7.96 11.29
CA LEU A 94 12.21 -6.89 11.80
C LEU A 94 12.29 -6.69 13.32
N ASN A 95 13.03 -7.52 14.05
CA ASN A 95 13.21 -7.33 15.49
C ASN A 95 13.80 -5.95 15.77
N GLY A 96 13.11 -5.16 16.62
CA GLY A 96 13.50 -3.80 16.93
C GLY A 96 13.21 -2.75 15.85
N LYS A 97 12.54 -3.11 14.76
CA LYS A 97 12.23 -2.26 13.62
C LYS A 97 10.83 -1.68 13.70
N THR A 98 10.67 -0.49 13.09
CA THR A 98 9.38 0.18 12.94
C THR A 98 8.90 0.02 11.50
N VAL A 99 7.64 -0.38 11.34
CA VAL A 99 6.97 -0.59 10.05
C VAL A 99 5.83 0.40 9.91
N TYR A 100 5.73 1.07 8.77
CA TYR A 100 4.55 1.88 8.44
C TYR A 100 3.68 1.13 7.42
N ASP A 101 2.38 1.04 7.74
CA ASP A 101 1.34 0.52 6.87
C ASP A 101 0.51 1.71 6.35
N LEU A 102 0.83 2.16 5.14
CA LEU A 102 0.17 3.32 4.54
C LEU A 102 -1.03 2.84 3.70
N TYR A 103 -2.18 3.49 3.92
CA TYR A 103 -3.50 3.06 3.45
C TYR A 103 -4.00 1.83 4.21
N SER A 104 -3.84 1.83 5.54
CA SER A 104 -3.99 0.64 6.38
C SER A 104 -5.43 0.11 6.53
N GLY A 105 -6.45 0.85 6.08
CA GLY A 105 -7.84 0.45 6.22
C GLY A 105 -8.19 0.12 7.69
N THR A 106 -8.76 -1.07 7.92
CA THR A 106 -9.05 -1.59 9.26
C THR A 106 -7.84 -2.19 9.98
N GLY A 107 -6.62 -1.93 9.48
CA GLY A 107 -5.37 -2.29 10.13
C GLY A 107 -5.03 -3.78 10.05
N THR A 108 -5.56 -4.51 9.09
CA THR A 108 -5.34 -5.96 8.98
C THR A 108 -3.85 -6.27 8.77
N ILE A 109 -3.20 -5.63 7.80
CA ILE A 109 -1.79 -5.85 7.49
C ILE A 109 -0.92 -5.40 8.66
N ALA A 110 -1.18 -4.21 9.21
CA ALA A 110 -0.47 -3.70 10.38
C ALA A 110 -0.48 -4.71 11.54
N GLN A 111 -1.64 -5.26 11.86
CA GLN A 111 -1.78 -6.23 12.96
C GLN A 111 -1.06 -7.56 12.67
N LEU A 112 -1.10 -8.03 11.41
CA LEU A 112 -0.37 -9.24 11.01
C LEU A 112 1.15 -9.07 11.05
N MET A 113 1.65 -7.83 10.95
CA MET A 113 3.07 -7.51 11.09
C MET A 113 3.51 -7.31 12.54
N ALA A 114 2.62 -6.92 13.43
CA ALA A 114 2.93 -6.59 14.82
C ALA A 114 3.70 -7.68 15.58
N PRO A 115 3.42 -8.98 15.44
CA PRO A 115 4.15 -10.03 16.16
C PRO A 115 5.63 -10.14 15.81
N VAL A 116 6.07 -9.58 14.68
CA VAL A 116 7.44 -9.75 14.14
C VAL A 116 8.27 -8.46 14.16
N CYS A 117 7.72 -7.34 14.64
CA CYS A 117 8.42 -6.06 14.67
C CYS A 117 8.27 -5.34 16.03
N LYS A 118 9.07 -4.28 16.24
CA LYS A 118 8.99 -3.45 17.44
C LYS A 118 7.68 -2.68 17.51
N GLU A 119 7.32 -2.05 16.41
CA GLU A 119 6.14 -1.18 16.32
C GLU A 119 5.61 -1.14 14.89
N VAL A 120 4.29 -1.08 14.76
CA VAL A 120 3.62 -0.80 13.47
C VAL A 120 2.78 0.45 13.60
N VAL A 121 2.90 1.34 12.61
CA VAL A 121 2.06 2.55 12.51
C VAL A 121 1.21 2.46 11.25
N GLY A 122 -0.09 2.29 11.43
CA GLY A 122 -1.08 2.32 10.35
C GLY A 122 -1.56 3.75 10.09
N VAL A 123 -1.60 4.17 8.84
CA VAL A 123 -2.13 5.47 8.41
C VAL A 123 -3.30 5.26 7.47
N GLU A 124 -4.45 5.80 7.83
CA GLU A 124 -5.69 5.67 7.08
C GLU A 124 -6.51 6.96 7.13
N ILE A 125 -7.11 7.36 6.02
CA ILE A 125 -7.87 8.61 5.93
C ILE A 125 -9.28 8.49 6.53
N VAL A 126 -9.83 7.28 6.55
CA VAL A 126 -11.20 7.02 7.06
C VAL A 126 -11.15 6.78 8.56
N GLU A 127 -11.68 7.72 9.34
CA GLU A 127 -11.64 7.70 10.80
C GLU A 127 -12.35 6.46 11.39
N GLU A 128 -13.46 6.03 10.81
CA GLU A 128 -14.18 4.82 11.22
C GLU A 128 -13.34 3.55 11.05
N ALA A 129 -12.54 3.48 9.98
CA ALA A 129 -11.62 2.37 9.74
C ALA A 129 -10.49 2.36 10.78
N VAL A 130 -9.97 3.53 11.14
CA VAL A 130 -8.96 3.69 12.20
C VAL A 130 -9.52 3.27 13.57
N CYS A 131 -10.78 3.61 13.88
CA CYS A 131 -11.43 3.15 15.10
C CYS A 131 -11.56 1.63 15.13
N ALA A 132 -12.00 1.01 14.02
CA ALA A 132 -12.08 -0.44 13.89
C ALA A 132 -10.70 -1.11 14.01
N ALA A 133 -9.65 -0.51 13.44
CA ALA A 133 -8.28 -0.99 13.56
C ALA A 133 -7.81 -1.03 15.02
N LYS A 134 -8.09 0.02 15.80
CA LYS A 134 -7.77 0.11 17.23
C LYS A 134 -8.53 -0.93 18.05
N GLU A 135 -9.84 -1.12 17.76
CA GLU A 135 -10.65 -2.14 18.42
C GLU A 135 -10.11 -3.55 18.16
N ASN A 136 -9.76 -3.85 16.91
CA ASN A 136 -9.22 -5.15 16.51
C ASN A 136 -7.82 -5.39 17.11
N ALA A 137 -6.95 -4.39 17.16
CA ALA A 137 -5.65 -4.52 17.80
C ALA A 137 -5.79 -4.81 19.31
N ALA A 138 -6.70 -4.11 19.99
CA ALA A 138 -7.01 -4.39 21.39
C ALA A 138 -7.59 -5.79 21.59
N LEU A 139 -8.49 -6.25 20.71
CA LEU A 139 -9.04 -7.60 20.71
C LEU A 139 -7.96 -8.69 20.63
N ASN A 140 -6.91 -8.43 19.86
CA ASN A 140 -5.78 -9.33 19.65
C ASN A 140 -4.63 -9.12 20.65
N GLY A 141 -4.75 -8.18 21.59
CA GLY A 141 -3.69 -7.89 22.57
C GLY A 141 -2.41 -7.31 21.97
N LEU A 142 -2.53 -6.57 20.87
CA LEU A 142 -1.40 -6.01 20.13
C LEU A 142 -1.14 -4.56 20.58
N ASP A 143 -0.31 -4.39 21.61
CA ASP A 143 0.00 -3.08 22.19
C ASP A 143 1.00 -2.26 21.35
N ASN A 144 1.65 -2.89 20.38
CA ASN A 144 2.64 -2.28 19.49
C ASN A 144 2.07 -1.80 18.14
N CYS A 145 0.74 -1.78 18.00
CA CYS A 145 0.04 -1.18 16.85
C CYS A 145 -0.45 0.22 17.20
N LYS A 146 -0.05 1.21 16.40
CA LYS A 146 -0.57 2.57 16.45
C LYS A 146 -1.34 2.87 15.17
N PHE A 147 -2.47 3.56 15.25
CA PHE A 147 -3.27 3.93 14.09
C PHE A 147 -3.57 5.42 14.11
N ILE A 148 -3.28 6.09 12.99
CA ILE A 148 -3.41 7.53 12.78
C ILE A 148 -4.45 7.78 11.70
N ALA A 149 -5.49 8.55 12.05
CA ALA A 149 -6.47 9.02 11.07
C ALA A 149 -5.93 10.25 10.35
N GLY A 150 -5.78 10.17 9.03
CA GLY A 150 -5.33 11.30 8.23
C GLY A 150 -4.90 10.94 6.82
N ASP A 151 -4.79 11.96 6.00
CA ASP A 151 -4.22 11.84 4.66
C ASP A 151 -2.73 11.51 4.77
N VAL A 152 -2.30 10.45 4.09
CA VAL A 152 -0.89 10.02 4.03
C VAL A 152 0.05 11.19 3.74
N LEU A 153 -0.33 12.10 2.82
CA LEU A 153 0.46 13.28 2.50
C LEU A 153 0.72 14.21 3.69
N LYS A 154 -0.27 14.37 4.58
CA LYS A 154 -0.17 15.24 5.74
C LYS A 154 0.52 14.54 6.90
N VAL A 155 0.10 13.29 7.17
CA VAL A 155 0.62 12.50 8.27
C VAL A 155 2.12 12.27 8.14
N LEU A 156 2.62 12.03 6.90
CA LEU A 156 4.05 11.90 6.65
C LEU A 156 4.86 13.19 6.90
N ASP A 157 4.24 14.37 6.88
CA ASP A 157 4.90 15.64 7.26
C ASP A 157 4.97 15.84 8.79
N GLU A 158 4.06 15.19 9.55
CA GLU A 158 3.90 15.38 10.98
C GLU A 158 4.66 14.33 11.81
N ILE A 159 4.96 13.17 11.21
CA ILE A 159 5.68 12.09 11.89
C ILE A 159 7.18 12.35 11.82
N GLU A 160 7.81 12.54 12.99
CA GLU A 160 9.26 12.78 13.10
C GLU A 160 10.10 11.51 12.92
N GLU A 161 9.56 10.35 13.35
CA GLU A 161 10.27 9.07 13.27
C GLU A 161 10.20 8.47 11.88
N LYS A 162 11.36 8.18 11.30
CA LYS A 162 11.45 7.48 10.01
C LYS A 162 11.27 5.98 10.22
N PRO A 163 10.37 5.32 9.47
CA PRO A 163 10.24 3.87 9.54
C PRO A 163 11.43 3.16 8.91
N ASP A 164 11.68 1.93 9.34
CA ASP A 164 12.64 1.05 8.68
C ASP A 164 12.06 0.43 7.41
N TYR A 165 10.74 0.18 7.40
CA TYR A 165 10.01 -0.44 6.30
C TYR A 165 8.67 0.28 6.06
N ILE A 166 8.23 0.30 4.81
CA ILE A 166 6.89 0.76 4.44
C ILE A 166 6.16 -0.34 3.69
N ILE A 167 4.90 -0.56 4.07
CA ILE A 167 3.92 -1.33 3.32
C ILE A 167 2.95 -0.35 2.67
N LEU A 168 2.65 -0.59 1.41
CA LEU A 168 1.75 0.21 0.58
C LEU A 168 0.63 -0.70 0.08
N ASP A 169 -0.61 -0.41 0.48
CA ASP A 169 -1.81 -1.07 -0.07
C ASP A 169 -2.83 -0.01 -0.51
N PRO A 170 -2.50 0.78 -1.55
CA PRO A 170 -3.32 1.90 -1.96
C PRO A 170 -4.58 1.44 -2.70
N PRO A 171 -5.58 2.34 -2.87
CA PRO A 171 -6.78 2.05 -3.64
C PRO A 171 -6.47 1.72 -5.11
N ARG A 172 -7.47 1.19 -5.84
CA ARG A 172 -7.35 0.71 -7.24
C ARG A 172 -6.69 1.69 -8.21
N ASP A 173 -6.81 2.97 -7.97
CA ASP A 173 -6.19 4.00 -8.81
C ASP A 173 -4.69 4.18 -8.55
N GLY A 174 -4.14 3.46 -7.58
CA GLY A 174 -2.75 3.56 -7.16
C GLY A 174 -2.49 4.76 -6.27
N ILE A 175 -1.22 5.09 -6.07
CA ILE A 175 -0.79 6.17 -5.20
C ILE A 175 -0.85 7.50 -5.95
N HIS A 176 -1.39 8.53 -5.30
CA HIS A 176 -1.36 9.87 -5.87
C HIS A 176 0.09 10.34 -6.11
N PRO A 177 0.44 10.94 -7.27
CA PRO A 177 1.83 11.28 -7.62
C PRO A 177 2.57 12.11 -6.58
N LYS A 178 1.87 13.04 -5.90
CA LYS A 178 2.45 13.82 -4.81
C LYS A 178 2.80 12.96 -3.59
N ALA A 179 1.97 11.94 -3.28
CA ALA A 179 2.23 11.01 -2.18
C ALA A 179 3.42 10.11 -2.49
N ILE A 180 3.55 9.63 -3.74
CA ILE A 180 4.74 8.88 -4.16
C ILE A 180 6.02 9.70 -3.93
N GLY A 181 6.00 10.99 -4.31
CA GLY A 181 7.13 11.89 -4.08
C GLY A 181 7.57 11.92 -2.63
N LYS A 182 6.63 12.14 -1.71
CA LYS A 182 6.90 12.18 -0.26
C LYS A 182 7.38 10.84 0.29
N ILE A 183 6.75 9.73 -0.09
CA ILE A 183 7.17 8.39 0.32
C ILE A 183 8.63 8.13 -0.09
N ILE A 184 9.01 8.55 -1.30
CA ILE A 184 10.38 8.43 -1.79
C ILE A 184 11.34 9.34 -1.01
N GLU A 185 10.93 10.57 -0.67
CA GLU A 185 11.73 11.53 0.11
C GLU A 185 12.02 11.01 1.52
N TYR A 186 11.15 10.19 2.09
CA TYR A 186 11.45 9.45 3.33
C TYR A 186 12.70 8.57 3.20
N GLY A 187 13.01 8.12 1.97
CA GLY A 187 14.23 7.36 1.67
C GLY A 187 14.32 6.06 2.44
N VAL A 188 13.19 5.37 2.66
CA VAL A 188 13.17 4.04 3.29
C VAL A 188 13.77 3.04 2.33
N GLU A 189 14.69 2.21 2.83
CA GLU A 189 15.45 1.30 1.98
C GLU A 189 14.60 0.17 1.39
N ASN A 190 13.61 -0.30 2.13
CA ASN A 190 12.80 -1.44 1.74
C ASN A 190 11.31 -1.12 1.85
N MET A 191 10.57 -1.47 0.81
CA MET A 191 9.13 -1.33 0.78
C MET A 191 8.47 -2.56 0.15
N VAL A 192 7.24 -2.85 0.57
CA VAL A 192 6.36 -3.79 -0.10
C VAL A 192 5.15 -3.03 -0.61
N TYR A 193 4.81 -3.24 -1.87
CA TYR A 193 3.64 -2.67 -2.53
C TYR A 193 2.67 -3.80 -2.87
N ILE A 194 1.45 -3.73 -2.36
CA ILE A 194 0.33 -4.62 -2.67
C ILE A 194 -0.61 -3.87 -3.61
N SER A 195 -1.10 -4.51 -4.65
CA SER A 195 -1.99 -3.85 -5.62
C SER A 195 -3.00 -4.80 -6.23
N CYS A 196 -4.27 -4.42 -6.15
CA CYS A 196 -5.37 -5.11 -6.85
C CYS A 196 -5.50 -4.72 -8.33
N LYS A 197 -4.67 -3.81 -8.85
CA LYS A 197 -4.74 -3.34 -10.24
C LYS A 197 -3.34 -3.21 -10.86
N PRO A 198 -2.89 -4.20 -11.62
CA PRO A 198 -1.54 -4.22 -12.19
C PRO A 198 -1.18 -3.01 -13.06
N THR A 199 -2.16 -2.38 -13.72
CA THR A 199 -1.92 -1.20 -14.55
C THR A 199 -1.57 0.05 -13.74
N SER A 200 -2.20 0.26 -12.59
CA SER A 200 -1.85 1.35 -11.66
C SER A 200 -0.47 1.09 -11.04
N LEU A 201 -0.23 -0.16 -10.61
CA LEU A 201 1.05 -0.59 -10.10
C LEU A 201 2.19 -0.32 -11.09
N ALA A 202 2.03 -0.72 -12.36
CA ALA A 202 3.06 -0.51 -13.38
C ALA A 202 3.40 0.97 -13.57
N ARG A 203 2.40 1.86 -13.52
CA ARG A 203 2.61 3.31 -13.55
C ARG A 203 3.40 3.81 -12.33
N ASP A 204 3.01 3.39 -11.15
CA ASP A 204 3.63 3.83 -9.90
C ASP A 204 5.06 3.29 -9.78
N LEU A 205 5.32 2.04 -10.18
CA LEU A 205 6.66 1.46 -10.20
C LEU A 205 7.62 2.24 -11.10
N GLN A 206 7.15 2.80 -12.24
CA GLN A 206 8.00 3.64 -13.08
C GLN A 206 8.53 4.85 -12.32
N ILE A 207 7.70 5.46 -11.46
CA ILE A 207 8.11 6.62 -10.65
C ILE A 207 9.12 6.20 -9.59
N PHE A 208 8.88 5.11 -8.86
CA PHE A 208 9.83 4.56 -7.88
C PHE A 208 11.17 4.23 -8.52
N MET A 209 11.15 3.53 -9.67
CA MET A 209 12.37 3.13 -10.39
C MET A 209 13.16 4.32 -10.91
N ALA A 210 12.47 5.39 -11.38
CA ALA A 210 13.11 6.63 -11.82
C ALA A 210 13.80 7.39 -10.67
N ARG A 211 13.44 7.09 -9.43
CA ARG A 211 13.99 7.70 -8.21
C ARG A 211 14.95 6.77 -7.44
N GLY A 212 15.42 5.70 -8.07
CA GLY A 212 16.48 4.84 -7.56
C GLY A 212 16.03 3.56 -6.88
N TYR A 213 14.74 3.31 -6.77
CA TYR A 213 14.25 2.00 -6.33
C TYR A 213 14.40 0.97 -7.45
N ARG A 214 14.56 -0.29 -7.04
CA ARG A 214 14.51 -1.44 -7.93
C ARG A 214 13.48 -2.43 -7.45
N VAL A 215 12.88 -3.14 -8.38
CA VAL A 215 12.01 -4.28 -8.09
C VAL A 215 12.89 -5.49 -7.80
N GLU A 216 12.76 -6.05 -6.60
CA GLU A 216 13.51 -7.23 -6.17
C GLU A 216 12.74 -8.52 -6.42
N LYS A 217 11.45 -8.52 -6.05
CA LYS A 217 10.56 -9.68 -6.18
C LYS A 217 9.18 -9.21 -6.61
N ILE A 218 8.48 -10.05 -7.37
CA ILE A 218 7.06 -9.87 -7.71
C ILE A 218 6.39 -11.22 -7.52
N CYS A 219 5.21 -11.21 -6.90
CA CYS A 219 4.32 -12.36 -6.81
C CYS A 219 2.89 -11.94 -7.13
N CYS A 220 2.19 -12.74 -7.91
CA CYS A 220 0.76 -12.57 -8.15
C CYS A 220 0.00 -13.59 -7.31
N VAL A 221 -1.08 -13.14 -6.65
CA VAL A 221 -1.97 -13.97 -5.84
C VAL A 221 -3.35 -13.95 -6.45
N ASP A 222 -3.87 -15.11 -6.84
CA ASP A 222 -5.21 -15.26 -7.39
C ASP A 222 -6.24 -15.28 -6.24
N MET A 223 -6.66 -14.08 -5.85
CA MET A 223 -7.65 -13.88 -4.79
C MET A 223 -9.07 -14.24 -5.20
N PHE A 224 -9.36 -14.16 -6.50
CA PHE A 224 -10.70 -14.34 -7.05
C PHE A 224 -10.66 -15.28 -8.27
N PRO A 225 -10.47 -16.60 -8.05
CA PRO A 225 -10.40 -17.59 -9.12
C PRO A 225 -11.60 -17.47 -10.09
N ASN A 226 -11.34 -17.65 -11.36
CA ASN A 226 -12.30 -17.46 -12.47
C ASN A 226 -12.69 -16.01 -12.78
N THR A 227 -11.98 -15.02 -12.23
CA THR A 227 -12.09 -13.62 -12.62
C THR A 227 -10.77 -13.13 -13.24
N TYR A 228 -10.75 -11.92 -13.78
CA TYR A 228 -9.52 -11.28 -14.28
C TYR A 228 -8.79 -10.46 -13.18
N HIS A 229 -9.30 -10.47 -11.97
CA HIS A 229 -8.71 -9.76 -10.85
C HIS A 229 -7.55 -10.57 -10.25
N VAL A 230 -6.42 -9.90 -10.06
CA VAL A 230 -5.24 -10.48 -9.44
C VAL A 230 -4.64 -9.46 -8.47
N GLU A 231 -4.25 -9.92 -7.30
CA GLU A 231 -3.44 -9.16 -6.38
C GLU A 231 -1.97 -9.33 -6.73
N THR A 232 -1.20 -8.26 -6.65
CA THR A 232 0.22 -8.29 -6.97
C THR A 232 1.03 -7.71 -5.83
N VAL A 233 1.95 -8.50 -5.28
CA VAL A 233 2.87 -8.10 -4.22
C VAL A 233 4.23 -7.83 -4.85
N VAL A 234 4.80 -6.66 -4.56
CA VAL A 234 6.11 -6.24 -5.09
C VAL A 234 7.01 -5.82 -3.94
N LYS A 235 8.23 -6.40 -3.88
CA LYS A 235 9.29 -5.91 -3.01
C LYS A 235 10.11 -4.88 -3.76
N LEU A 236 10.28 -3.70 -3.15
CA LEU A 236 11.11 -2.61 -3.63
C LEU A 236 12.29 -2.38 -2.69
N SER A 237 13.49 -2.15 -3.24
CA SER A 237 14.64 -1.70 -2.48
C SER A 237 15.27 -0.45 -3.09
N LEU A 238 15.69 0.48 -2.24
CA LEU A 238 16.45 1.64 -2.66
C LEU A 238 17.91 1.22 -2.92
N LYS A 239 18.43 1.51 -4.10
CA LYS A 239 19.84 1.27 -4.41
C LYS A 239 20.73 2.13 -3.51
N LYS A 240 21.55 1.49 -2.68
CA LYS A 240 22.50 2.20 -1.80
C LYS A 240 23.64 2.88 -2.55
N ASP A 241 23.97 2.39 -3.75
CA ASP A 241 25.10 2.85 -4.54
C ASP A 241 24.73 2.98 -6.01
N THR A 242 24.11 4.09 -6.38
CA THR A 242 24.55 4.72 -7.61
C THR A 242 25.58 5.75 -7.14
N PRO A 243 26.88 5.60 -7.42
CA PRO A 243 27.82 6.67 -7.14
C PRO A 243 27.26 7.91 -7.80
N LYS A 244 26.96 8.98 -7.02
CA LYS A 244 26.72 10.29 -7.56
C LYS A 244 28.04 10.69 -8.20
N ILE A 245 28.16 10.45 -9.50
CA ILE A 245 29.28 11.01 -10.27
C ILE A 245 28.89 12.48 -10.41
N GLU A 246 29.37 13.32 -9.50
CA GLU A 246 29.38 14.75 -9.71
C GLU A 246 30.35 15.03 -10.83
N VAL A 247 29.84 15.21 -12.02
CA VAL A 247 30.63 15.66 -13.17
C VAL A 247 30.69 17.17 -13.08
N THR A 248 31.70 17.70 -12.40
CA THR A 248 32.08 19.11 -12.51
C THR A 248 32.74 19.29 -13.88
N MET A 249 31.99 19.79 -14.83
CA MET A 249 32.54 20.17 -16.12
C MET A 249 33.16 21.59 -15.94
N GLU A 250 34.45 21.62 -15.68
CA GLU A 250 35.20 22.89 -15.85
C GLU A 250 35.25 23.20 -17.35
N PRO A 251 34.92 24.41 -17.79
CA PRO A 251 35.11 24.78 -19.18
C PRO A 251 36.61 24.71 -19.46
N ASP A 252 37.05 23.83 -20.35
CA ASP A 252 38.41 23.87 -20.87
C ASP A 252 38.61 25.24 -21.54
N GLU A 253 39.58 26.01 -21.04
CA GLU A 253 39.91 27.38 -21.55
C GLU A 253 40.40 27.38 -23.00
N GLU A 254 40.59 26.20 -23.62
CA GLU A 254 41.06 26.05 -25.00
C GLU A 254 40.01 25.50 -25.99
N SER A 255 38.74 25.32 -25.61
CA SER A 255 37.75 24.88 -26.59
C SER A 255 37.15 26.06 -27.35
N ASN A 256 37.45 26.17 -28.63
CA ASN A 256 36.82 27.06 -29.60
C ASN A 256 35.31 26.79 -29.85
N TYR A 257 34.56 26.43 -28.83
CA TYR A 257 33.12 26.22 -28.92
C TYR A 257 32.37 27.50 -28.58
N THR A 258 31.68 28.01 -29.59
CA THR A 258 30.76 29.13 -29.38
C THR A 258 29.62 28.72 -28.44
N PRO A 259 29.08 29.65 -27.61
CA PRO A 259 28.02 29.36 -26.63
C PRO A 259 26.69 28.79 -27.22
N GLN A 260 26.60 28.65 -28.53
CA GLN A 260 25.40 28.19 -29.23
C GLN A 260 25.39 26.71 -29.63
N GLU A 261 26.48 25.99 -29.52
CA GLU A 261 26.45 24.53 -29.72
C GLU A 261 26.00 23.84 -28.46
N LYS A 262 24.68 23.65 -28.36
CA LYS A 262 24.07 22.82 -27.29
C LYS A 262 24.71 21.43 -27.32
N ALA A 263 25.43 21.06 -26.26
CA ALA A 263 25.96 19.72 -26.13
C ALA A 263 24.80 18.70 -26.30
N THR A 264 24.89 17.87 -27.32
CA THR A 264 23.88 16.84 -27.58
C THR A 264 24.01 15.75 -26.52
N TYR A 265 22.92 15.07 -26.23
CA TYR A 265 22.94 13.92 -25.33
C TYR A 265 23.99 12.87 -25.71
N SER A 266 24.27 12.71 -27.01
CA SER A 266 25.31 11.81 -27.52
C SER A 266 26.72 12.23 -27.12
N LYS A 267 27.06 13.51 -27.24
CA LYS A 267 28.39 14.05 -26.86
C LYS A 267 28.63 13.96 -25.36
N ILE A 268 27.59 14.19 -24.54
CA ILE A 268 27.68 14.04 -23.08
C ILE A 268 27.91 12.58 -22.70
N LYS A 269 27.21 11.63 -23.35
CA LYS A 269 27.42 10.20 -23.13
C LYS A 269 28.84 9.75 -23.49
N GLU A 270 29.32 10.21 -24.63
CA GLU A 270 30.67 9.91 -25.13
C GLU A 270 31.73 10.44 -24.18
N TYR A 271 31.63 11.69 -23.77
CA TYR A 271 32.52 12.31 -22.80
C TYR A 271 32.57 11.57 -21.45
N VAL A 272 31.41 11.22 -20.88
CA VAL A 272 31.33 10.47 -19.62
C VAL A 272 31.90 9.06 -19.77
N LYS A 273 31.67 8.41 -20.89
CA LYS A 273 32.21 7.09 -21.19
C LYS A 273 33.73 7.12 -21.30
N ASP A 274 34.27 8.09 -22.04
CA ASP A 274 35.72 8.20 -22.31
C ASP A 274 36.52 8.62 -21.06
N LYS A 275 35.94 9.56 -20.27
CA LYS A 275 36.65 10.11 -19.08
C LYS A 275 36.48 9.23 -17.84
N TYR A 276 35.35 8.55 -17.67
CA TYR A 276 34.98 7.83 -16.44
C TYR A 276 34.69 6.35 -16.66
N GLY A 277 34.69 5.85 -17.89
CA GLY A 277 34.40 4.43 -18.21
C GLY A 277 32.94 4.01 -18.01
N VAL A 278 32.00 4.96 -17.77
CA VAL A 278 30.61 4.68 -17.38
C VAL A 278 29.65 5.02 -18.53
N ASN A 279 28.73 4.08 -18.81
CA ASN A 279 27.65 4.33 -19.76
C ASN A 279 26.47 5.03 -19.07
N VAL A 280 26.14 6.26 -19.49
CA VAL A 280 25.04 7.06 -18.92
C VAL A 280 23.79 7.00 -19.78
N HIS A 281 22.64 6.72 -19.17
CA HIS A 281 21.37 6.74 -19.88
C HIS A 281 20.86 8.17 -20.12
N THR A 282 20.17 8.41 -21.24
CA THR A 282 19.69 9.73 -21.68
C THR A 282 18.80 10.43 -20.64
N SER A 283 18.02 9.66 -19.84
CA SER A 283 17.15 10.19 -18.80
C SER A 283 17.90 10.90 -17.67
N TYR A 284 19.11 10.45 -17.31
CA TYR A 284 19.95 11.09 -16.28
C TYR A 284 20.50 12.44 -16.77
N ILE A 285 20.87 12.53 -18.03
CA ILE A 285 21.36 13.78 -18.64
C ILE A 285 20.21 14.81 -18.73
N ALA A 286 18.97 14.36 -18.98
CA ALA A 286 17.80 15.22 -19.03
C ALA A 286 17.43 15.84 -17.67
N GLN A 287 17.72 15.15 -16.55
CA GLN A 287 17.50 15.66 -15.19
C GLN A 287 18.45 16.81 -14.85
N VAL A 288 19.73 16.70 -15.20
CA VAL A 288 20.74 17.74 -14.93
C VAL A 288 20.47 19.02 -15.74
N LYS A 289 19.91 18.91 -16.95
CA LYS A 289 19.55 20.08 -17.77
C LYS A 289 18.31 20.86 -17.30
N ARG A 290 17.53 20.32 -16.35
CA ARG A 290 16.33 20.97 -15.78
C ARG A 290 16.59 21.68 -14.45
N MET A 291 17.76 21.50 -13.86
CA MET A 291 18.29 22.27 -12.73
C MET A 291 19.02 23.51 -13.23
#